data_56b32e599df957d9cf88c7e19d68e59d
#
_entry.id   56b32e599df957d9cf88c7e19d68e59d
#
_cell.length_a   1.000
_cell.length_b   1.000
_cell.length_c   1.000
_cell.angle_alpha   90.00
_cell.angle_beta   90.00
_cell.angle_gamma   90.00
#
_symmetry.space_group_name_H-M   'P 1'
#
loop_
_entity.id
_entity.type
_entity.pdbx_description
1 polymer ?
#
loop_
_entity_poly.entity_id
_entity_poly.type
_entity_poly.pdbx_seq_one_letter_code
_entity_poly.pdbx_strand_id
1 'polypeptide(L)'
;NDPGTPAWPIGWVNFGIFICAMIIFVYVAQVAASLLFFEAPAEGEAPLELTPWLAVLAVLCLQVPMLAVFYAARRFYPSFYASRLNNTNLSVFASFKKALPLFLMLLPGVWIVALLWTKVLSGFEDLGLIEDIAQQELVTLFQGGGDPVAIGLLVIAAVVLAPIVEELIFRGCLYRFLKSQTTLLPAQIASGILFSMIHWNLLSFLPLVLVG
;
A
#
# COMPACT_ATOMS: atom_id res chain seq x y z
N ASN A 1 -21.98 -11.89 14.18
CA ASN A 1 -22.48 -11.02 13.09
C ASN A 1 -21.58 -9.81 13.00
N ASP A 2 -20.64 -9.85 12.07
CA ASP A 2 -19.79 -8.70 11.75
C ASP A 2 -20.54 -7.81 10.74
N PRO A 3 -20.97 -6.60 11.12
CA PRO A 3 -21.64 -5.66 10.23
C PRO A 3 -20.67 -5.01 9.22
N GLY A 4 -19.38 -5.38 9.28
CA GLY A 4 -18.32 -4.81 8.47
C GLY A 4 -18.33 -5.26 7.01
N THR A 5 -17.18 -5.09 6.36
CA THR A 5 -16.97 -5.42 4.95
C THR A 5 -17.31 -6.89 4.66
N PRO A 6 -18.13 -7.21 3.65
CA PRO A 6 -18.51 -8.58 3.36
C PRO A 6 -17.31 -9.44 2.93
N ALA A 7 -17.32 -10.72 3.27
CA ALA A 7 -16.31 -11.67 2.81
C ALA A 7 -16.33 -11.80 1.28
N TRP A 8 -15.19 -12.17 0.68
CA TRP A 8 -15.07 -12.48 -0.74
C TRP A 8 -14.80 -13.98 -0.92
N PRO A 9 -15.85 -14.80 -1.11
CA PRO A 9 -15.75 -16.25 -1.09
C PRO A 9 -15.25 -16.80 -2.43
N ILE A 10 -13.99 -16.55 -2.77
CA ILE A 10 -13.31 -17.18 -3.90
C ILE A 10 -12.33 -18.24 -3.40
N GLY A 11 -12.02 -19.21 -4.27
CA GLY A 11 -11.02 -20.24 -3.94
C GLY A 11 -9.60 -19.68 -3.99
N TRP A 12 -8.68 -20.35 -3.30
CA TRP A 12 -7.24 -20.01 -3.24
C TRP A 12 -6.59 -19.89 -4.63
N VAL A 13 -6.99 -20.76 -5.57
CA VAL A 13 -6.47 -20.73 -6.95
C VAL A 13 -6.84 -19.40 -7.64
N ASN A 14 -8.11 -18.99 -7.56
CA ASN A 14 -8.58 -17.74 -8.17
C ASN A 14 -7.95 -16.51 -7.50
N PHE A 15 -7.78 -16.55 -6.18
CA PHE A 15 -7.06 -15.48 -5.47
C PHE A 15 -5.58 -15.44 -5.86
N GLY A 16 -4.93 -16.61 -5.98
CA GLY A 16 -3.56 -16.72 -6.49
C GLY A 16 -3.42 -16.14 -7.89
N ILE A 17 -4.34 -16.44 -8.81
CA ILE A 17 -4.37 -15.85 -10.17
C ILE A 17 -4.48 -14.33 -10.09
N PHE A 18 -5.34 -13.80 -9.21
CA PHE A 18 -5.50 -12.36 -9.01
C PHE A 18 -4.19 -11.69 -8.54
N ILE A 19 -3.51 -12.27 -7.54
CA ILE A 19 -2.23 -11.78 -7.04
C ILE A 19 -1.14 -11.87 -8.11
N CYS A 20 -1.02 -13.02 -8.80
CA CYS A 20 -0.06 -13.19 -9.90
C CYS A 20 -0.30 -12.17 -11.02
N ALA A 21 -1.55 -11.93 -11.39
CA ALA A 21 -1.88 -10.92 -12.38
C ALA A 21 -1.41 -9.53 -11.94
N MET A 22 -1.65 -9.14 -10.67
CA MET A 22 -1.16 -7.86 -10.14
C MET A 22 0.37 -7.75 -10.25
N ILE A 23 1.10 -8.75 -9.79
CA ILE A 23 2.57 -8.76 -9.85
C ILE A 23 3.07 -8.65 -11.29
N ILE A 24 2.51 -9.45 -12.20
CA ILE A 24 2.90 -9.47 -13.61
C ILE A 24 2.64 -8.10 -14.26
N PHE A 25 1.44 -7.52 -14.07
CA PHE A 25 1.09 -6.24 -14.69
C PHE A 25 1.94 -5.09 -14.14
N VAL A 26 2.23 -5.07 -12.84
CA VAL A 26 3.15 -4.10 -12.23
C VAL A 26 4.54 -4.26 -12.82
N TYR A 27 5.07 -5.50 -12.86
CA TYR A 27 6.39 -5.77 -13.41
C TYR A 27 6.51 -5.39 -14.89
N VAL A 28 5.52 -5.75 -15.71
CA VAL A 28 5.47 -5.37 -17.12
C VAL A 28 5.44 -3.84 -17.30
N ALA A 29 4.66 -3.13 -16.47
CA ALA A 29 4.63 -1.66 -16.53
C ALA A 29 5.99 -1.04 -16.16
N GLN A 30 6.67 -1.56 -15.14
CA GLN A 30 8.00 -1.09 -14.74
C GLN A 30 9.05 -1.38 -15.81
N VAL A 31 9.06 -2.60 -16.38
CA VAL A 31 9.97 -2.95 -17.48
C VAL A 31 9.69 -2.09 -18.72
N ALA A 32 8.42 -1.91 -19.09
CA ALA A 32 8.08 -1.06 -20.22
C ALA A 32 8.51 0.41 -19.99
N ALA A 33 8.33 0.92 -18.78
CA ALA A 33 8.79 2.27 -18.43
C ALA A 33 10.33 2.36 -18.49
N SER A 34 11.04 1.36 -17.99
CA SER A 34 12.50 1.36 -18.06
C SER A 34 13.01 1.35 -19.51
N LEU A 35 12.41 0.54 -20.38
CA LEU A 35 12.80 0.48 -21.79
C LEU A 35 12.45 1.74 -22.60
N LEU A 36 11.40 2.47 -22.21
CA LEU A 36 10.93 3.64 -22.94
C LEU A 36 11.57 4.96 -22.48
N PHE A 37 11.94 5.05 -21.21
CA PHE A 37 12.34 6.32 -20.60
C PHE A 37 13.76 6.32 -20.06
N PHE A 38 14.45 5.17 -20.04
CA PHE A 38 15.81 5.07 -19.52
C PHE A 38 16.75 4.44 -20.54
N GLU A 39 17.88 5.11 -20.78
CA GLU A 39 19.03 4.48 -21.41
C GLU A 39 19.78 3.71 -20.32
N ALA A 40 20.18 2.49 -20.64
CA ALA A 40 21.02 1.73 -19.71
C ALA A 40 22.33 2.50 -19.48
N PRO A 41 22.74 2.74 -18.23
CA PRO A 41 24.01 3.39 -17.95
C PRO A 41 25.15 2.63 -18.62
N ALA A 42 26.07 3.35 -19.24
CA ALA A 42 27.26 2.75 -19.83
C ALA A 42 28.11 2.06 -18.75
N GLU A 43 28.93 1.07 -19.15
CA GLU A 43 29.83 0.40 -18.21
C GLU A 43 30.72 1.42 -17.48
N GLY A 44 30.56 1.52 -16.14
CA GLY A 44 31.31 2.43 -15.28
C GLY A 44 30.62 3.75 -14.96
N GLU A 45 29.41 4.00 -15.47
CA GLU A 45 28.60 5.13 -15.04
C GLU A 45 27.90 4.88 -13.70
N ALA A 46 27.73 5.94 -12.93
CA ALA A 46 26.99 5.87 -11.67
C ALA A 46 25.53 5.43 -11.89
N PRO A 47 24.89 4.74 -10.93
CA PRO A 47 23.48 4.41 -11.00
C PRO A 47 22.63 5.67 -11.25
N LEU A 48 21.53 5.51 -11.97
CA LEU A 48 20.56 6.58 -12.23
C LEU A 48 20.11 7.20 -10.89
N GLU A 49 20.34 8.50 -10.72
CA GLU A 49 19.80 9.20 -9.56
C GLU A 49 18.27 9.27 -9.62
N LEU A 50 17.62 9.05 -8.49
CA LEU A 50 16.17 9.13 -8.37
C LEU A 50 15.71 10.59 -8.50
N THR A 51 15.24 10.97 -9.68
CA THR A 51 14.66 12.31 -9.89
C THR A 51 13.18 12.33 -9.50
N PRO A 52 12.57 13.50 -9.18
CA PRO A 52 11.15 13.61 -8.88
C PRO A 52 10.23 13.04 -9.98
N TRP A 53 10.56 13.28 -11.25
CA TRP A 53 9.81 12.72 -12.39
C TRP A 53 9.90 11.20 -12.47
N LEU A 54 11.08 10.65 -12.20
CA LEU A 54 11.28 9.22 -12.15
C LEU A 54 10.46 8.58 -11.03
N ALA A 55 10.42 9.21 -9.85
CA ALA A 55 9.61 8.77 -8.74
C ALA A 55 8.11 8.82 -9.07
N VAL A 56 7.61 9.88 -9.75
CA VAL A 56 6.22 9.93 -10.24
C VAL A 56 5.93 8.77 -11.18
N LEU A 57 6.82 8.51 -12.15
CA LEU A 57 6.65 7.41 -13.09
C LEU A 57 6.63 6.06 -12.37
N ALA A 58 7.54 5.83 -11.42
CA ALA A 58 7.59 4.59 -10.64
C ALA A 58 6.30 4.37 -9.84
N VAL A 59 5.78 5.40 -9.19
CA VAL A 59 4.50 5.32 -8.46
C VAL A 59 3.34 5.01 -9.42
N LEU A 60 3.27 5.64 -10.58
CA LEU A 60 2.22 5.36 -11.56
C LEU A 60 2.33 3.94 -12.12
N CYS A 61 3.54 3.44 -12.40
CA CYS A 61 3.77 2.06 -12.85
C CYS A 61 3.43 1.02 -11.77
N LEU A 62 3.36 1.40 -10.51
CA LEU A 62 2.86 0.56 -9.43
C LEU A 62 1.34 0.64 -9.31
N GLN A 63 0.78 1.83 -9.20
CA GLN A 63 -0.61 2.05 -8.81
C GLN A 63 -1.60 1.79 -9.96
N VAL A 64 -1.28 2.21 -11.18
CA VAL A 64 -2.20 2.08 -12.33
C VAL A 64 -2.47 0.62 -12.70
N PRO A 65 -1.44 -0.28 -12.80
CA PRO A 65 -1.69 -1.70 -13.04
C PRO A 65 -2.49 -2.37 -11.93
N MET A 66 -2.25 -2.02 -10.67
CA MET A 66 -3.04 -2.54 -9.54
C MET A 66 -4.52 -2.19 -9.67
N LEU A 67 -4.84 -0.93 -10.03
CA LEU A 67 -6.20 -0.50 -10.32
C LEU A 67 -6.80 -1.26 -11.51
N ALA A 68 -6.04 -1.44 -12.59
CA ALA A 68 -6.51 -2.15 -13.77
C ALA A 68 -6.89 -3.60 -13.43
N VAL A 69 -6.04 -4.32 -12.67
CA VAL A 69 -6.33 -5.68 -12.22
C VAL A 69 -7.50 -5.72 -11.24
N PHE A 70 -7.61 -4.74 -10.33
CA PHE A 70 -8.77 -4.62 -9.44
C PHE A 70 -10.08 -4.49 -10.23
N TYR A 71 -10.13 -3.61 -11.22
CA TYR A 71 -11.34 -3.44 -12.05
C TYR A 71 -11.61 -4.65 -12.95
N ALA A 72 -10.58 -5.32 -13.45
CA ALA A 72 -10.70 -6.59 -14.16
C ALA A 72 -11.30 -7.68 -13.25
N ALA A 73 -10.76 -7.85 -12.04
CA ALA A 73 -11.29 -8.79 -11.04
C ALA A 73 -12.76 -8.50 -10.73
N ARG A 74 -13.13 -7.23 -10.61
CA ARG A 74 -14.52 -6.79 -10.47
C ARG A 74 -15.41 -7.26 -11.62
N ARG A 75 -14.89 -7.28 -12.83
CA ARG A 75 -15.63 -7.69 -14.04
C ARG A 75 -15.77 -9.21 -14.15
N PHE A 76 -14.70 -9.95 -13.80
CA PHE A 76 -14.65 -11.40 -13.97
C PHE A 76 -15.22 -12.19 -12.77
N TYR A 77 -15.26 -11.59 -11.59
CA TYR A 77 -15.80 -12.21 -10.37
C TYR A 77 -17.06 -11.47 -9.90
N PRO A 78 -18.25 -11.80 -10.41
CA PRO A 78 -19.51 -11.15 -10.00
C PRO A 78 -19.77 -11.23 -8.50
N SER A 79 -19.29 -12.29 -7.83
CA SER A 79 -19.38 -12.46 -6.38
C SER A 79 -18.65 -11.39 -5.58
N PHE A 80 -17.73 -10.66 -6.20
CA PHE A 80 -17.03 -9.54 -5.59
C PHE A 80 -17.99 -8.45 -5.06
N TYR A 81 -19.13 -8.30 -5.73
CA TYR A 81 -20.17 -7.32 -5.39
C TYR A 81 -21.47 -7.96 -4.89
N ALA A 82 -21.61 -9.30 -4.97
CA ALA A 82 -22.86 -10.00 -4.64
C ALA A 82 -23.29 -9.82 -3.19
N SER A 83 -22.36 -9.51 -2.30
CA SER A 83 -22.64 -9.17 -0.91
C SER A 83 -22.73 -7.65 -0.73
N ARG A 84 -23.60 -6.98 -1.47
CA ARG A 84 -23.99 -5.62 -1.11
C ARG A 84 -24.60 -5.67 0.28
N LEU A 85 -23.87 -5.14 1.24
CA LEU A 85 -24.45 -4.82 2.54
C LEU A 85 -25.69 -3.98 2.31
N ASN A 86 -26.78 -4.38 2.96
CA ASN A 86 -28.01 -3.65 2.98
C ASN A 86 -27.74 -2.16 3.09
N ASN A 87 -27.97 -1.45 2.01
CA ASN A 87 -28.44 -0.07 1.91
C ASN A 87 -28.02 0.93 3.00
N THR A 88 -26.77 1.01 3.36
CA THR A 88 -26.28 2.28 3.88
C THR A 88 -25.74 3.07 2.70
N ASN A 89 -26.63 3.76 1.98
CA ASN A 89 -26.27 4.80 1.03
C ASN A 89 -25.65 6.00 1.77
N LEU A 90 -24.56 5.74 2.51
CA LEU A 90 -23.79 6.81 3.09
C LEU A 90 -23.09 7.52 1.93
N SER A 91 -23.38 8.81 1.77
CA SER A 91 -22.61 9.64 0.85
C SER A 91 -21.13 9.60 1.28
N VAL A 92 -20.21 9.78 0.34
CA VAL A 92 -18.75 9.85 0.60
C VAL A 92 -18.47 10.84 1.74
N PHE A 93 -19.16 11.98 1.75
CA PHE A 93 -19.03 13.00 2.77
C PHE A 93 -19.51 12.52 4.18
N ALA A 94 -20.60 11.77 4.24
CA ALA A 94 -21.08 11.20 5.50
C ALA A 94 -20.14 10.12 6.04
N SER A 95 -19.53 9.33 5.16
CA SER A 95 -18.50 8.35 5.52
C SER A 95 -17.24 9.04 6.05
N PHE A 96 -16.78 10.09 5.38
CA PHE A 96 -15.64 10.88 5.81
C PHE A 96 -15.85 11.51 7.18
N LYS A 97 -17.04 12.12 7.44
CA LYS A 97 -17.39 12.69 8.75
C LYS A 97 -17.34 11.67 9.89
N LYS A 98 -17.63 10.40 9.61
CA LYS A 98 -17.55 9.33 10.62
C LYS A 98 -16.11 8.80 10.78
N ALA A 99 -15.38 8.67 9.68
CA ALA A 99 -14.03 8.12 9.70
C ALA A 99 -13.01 9.08 10.32
N LEU A 100 -13.12 10.38 10.04
CA LEU A 100 -12.16 11.38 10.50
C LEU A 100 -12.00 11.44 12.03
N PRO A 101 -13.06 11.50 12.85
CA PRO A 101 -12.90 11.47 14.30
C PRO A 101 -12.26 10.17 14.82
N LEU A 102 -12.63 9.02 14.24
CA LEU A 102 -12.03 7.73 14.61
C LEU A 102 -10.55 7.71 14.28
N PHE A 103 -10.17 8.18 13.10
CA PHE A 103 -8.77 8.31 12.69
C PHE A 103 -7.98 9.20 13.65
N LEU A 104 -8.51 10.39 13.98
CA LEU A 104 -7.87 11.31 14.93
C LEU A 104 -7.73 10.71 16.33
N MET A 105 -8.67 9.90 16.77
CA MET A 105 -8.59 9.18 18.04
C MET A 105 -7.54 8.08 18.06
N LEU A 106 -7.27 7.44 16.91
CA LEU A 106 -6.27 6.39 16.77
C LEU A 106 -4.84 6.93 16.65
N LEU A 107 -4.66 8.14 16.12
CA LEU A 107 -3.35 8.75 15.88
C LEU A 107 -2.42 8.75 17.10
N PRO A 108 -2.85 9.16 18.31
CA PRO A 108 -1.99 9.11 19.50
C PRO A 108 -1.51 7.69 19.81
N GLY A 109 -2.37 6.69 19.64
CA GLY A 109 -2.01 5.29 19.83
C GLY A 109 -0.95 4.81 18.82
N VAL A 110 -1.13 5.16 17.56
CA VAL A 110 -0.16 4.85 16.48
C VAL A 110 1.18 5.54 16.77
N TRP A 111 1.18 6.80 17.21
CA TRP A 111 2.41 7.51 17.56
C TRP A 111 3.13 6.90 18.78
N ILE A 112 2.39 6.50 19.81
CA ILE A 112 2.98 5.81 20.98
C ILE A 112 3.66 4.51 20.52
N VAL A 113 2.98 3.72 19.69
CA VAL A 113 3.55 2.47 19.15
C VAL A 113 4.76 2.76 18.28
N ALA A 114 4.73 3.79 17.43
CA ALA A 114 5.88 4.20 16.61
C ALA A 114 7.07 4.58 17.47
N LEU A 115 6.87 5.38 18.52
CA LEU A 115 7.93 5.78 19.46
C LEU A 115 8.52 4.57 20.21
N LEU A 116 7.68 3.67 20.68
CA LEU A 116 8.12 2.47 21.38
C LEU A 116 8.90 1.54 20.43
N TRP A 117 8.40 1.38 19.22
CA TRP A 117 9.02 0.56 18.17
C TRP A 117 10.39 1.11 17.78
N THR A 118 10.50 2.43 17.55
CA THR A 118 11.79 3.09 17.26
C THR A 118 12.81 2.86 18.39
N LYS A 119 12.39 2.92 19.68
CA LYS A 119 13.27 2.62 20.81
C LYS A 119 13.73 1.15 20.83
N VAL A 120 12.85 0.22 20.47
CA VAL A 120 13.20 -1.20 20.36
C VAL A 120 14.25 -1.40 19.26
N LEU A 121 14.04 -0.77 18.10
CA LEU A 121 14.96 -0.86 16.97
C LEU A 121 16.31 -0.22 17.28
N SER A 122 16.36 0.96 17.91
CA SER A 122 17.64 1.55 18.32
C SER A 122 18.38 0.68 19.35
N GLY A 123 17.67 -0.03 20.22
CA GLY A 123 18.30 -1.03 21.08
C GLY A 123 18.93 -2.21 20.32
N PHE A 124 18.31 -2.66 19.23
CA PHE A 124 18.90 -3.70 18.37
C PHE A 124 20.09 -3.18 17.56
N GLU A 125 20.05 -1.92 17.11
CA GLU A 125 21.16 -1.24 16.46
C GLU A 125 22.37 -1.10 17.40
N ASP A 126 22.16 -0.65 18.64
CA ASP A 126 23.18 -0.54 19.67
C ASP A 126 23.84 -1.91 20.01
N LEU A 127 23.09 -2.99 19.86
CA LEU A 127 23.58 -4.37 20.03
C LEU A 127 24.26 -4.93 18.78
N GLY A 128 24.29 -4.18 17.67
CA GLY A 128 24.85 -4.62 16.39
C GLY A 128 24.05 -5.72 15.70
N LEU A 129 22.76 -5.89 16.05
CA LEU A 129 21.88 -6.91 15.48
C LEU A 129 21.23 -6.45 14.16
N ILE A 130 21.14 -5.15 13.94
CA ILE A 130 20.64 -4.54 12.70
C ILE A 130 21.59 -3.41 12.30
N GLU A 131 21.70 -3.17 11.00
CA GLU A 131 22.45 -2.04 10.46
C GLU A 131 21.64 -0.75 10.58
N ASP A 132 22.32 0.40 10.39
CA ASP A 132 21.72 1.75 10.42
C ASP A 132 20.43 1.80 9.60
N ILE A 133 19.35 2.28 10.22
CA ILE A 133 18.03 2.29 9.63
C ILE A 133 17.92 3.53 8.74
N ALA A 134 18.22 3.36 7.46
CA ALA A 134 18.16 4.43 6.47
C ALA A 134 16.75 5.05 6.37
N GLN A 135 16.70 6.36 6.19
CA GLN A 135 15.46 7.06 5.84
C GLN A 135 14.96 6.59 4.47
N GLN A 136 13.64 6.62 4.26
CA GLN A 136 13.08 6.29 2.97
C GLN A 136 13.60 7.25 1.90
N GLU A 137 13.98 6.72 0.74
CA GLU A 137 14.48 7.51 -0.41
C GLU A 137 13.51 8.63 -0.82
N LEU A 138 12.21 8.42 -0.69
CA LEU A 138 11.20 9.45 -0.93
C LEU A 138 11.35 10.67 0.01
N VAL A 139 11.73 10.46 1.27
CA VAL A 139 11.94 11.57 2.23
C VAL A 139 13.14 12.38 1.80
N THR A 140 14.24 11.73 1.40
CA THR A 140 15.43 12.42 0.90
C THR A 140 15.14 13.18 -0.40
N LEU A 141 14.31 12.63 -1.28
CA LEU A 141 13.87 13.28 -2.50
C LEU A 141 13.09 14.58 -2.22
N PHE A 142 12.18 14.58 -1.24
CA PHE A 142 11.45 15.78 -0.83
C PHE A 142 12.35 16.84 -0.19
N GLN A 143 13.39 16.42 0.53
CA GLN A 143 14.36 17.33 1.13
C GLN A 143 15.34 17.92 0.09
N GLY A 144 15.68 17.14 -0.94
CA GLY A 144 16.60 17.54 -2.00
C GLY A 144 16.06 18.61 -2.96
N GLY A 145 14.74 18.83 -2.95
CA GLY A 145 14.07 19.73 -3.87
C GLY A 145 13.96 19.16 -5.29
N GLY A 146 13.67 20.02 -6.27
CA GLY A 146 13.52 19.61 -7.67
C GLY A 146 12.40 20.36 -8.37
N ASP A 147 11.91 19.82 -9.50
CA ASP A 147 10.79 20.40 -10.23
C ASP A 147 9.51 20.44 -9.35
N PRO A 148 8.97 21.63 -9.05
CA PRO A 148 7.80 21.79 -8.19
C PRO A 148 6.55 21.04 -8.70
N VAL A 149 6.42 20.88 -10.02
CA VAL A 149 5.29 20.16 -10.63
C VAL A 149 5.42 18.67 -10.34
N ALA A 150 6.60 18.10 -10.55
CA ALA A 150 6.86 16.70 -10.26
C ALA A 150 6.69 16.39 -8.77
N ILE A 151 7.20 17.25 -7.88
CA ILE A 151 7.01 17.13 -6.43
C ILE A 151 5.52 17.22 -6.07
N GLY A 152 4.78 18.17 -6.64
CA GLY A 152 3.33 18.29 -6.42
C GLY A 152 2.56 17.04 -6.86
N LEU A 153 2.89 16.47 -8.02
CA LEU A 153 2.30 15.24 -8.50
C LEU A 153 2.66 14.03 -7.60
N LEU A 154 3.90 13.98 -7.13
CA LEU A 154 4.35 12.93 -6.22
C LEU A 154 3.61 12.99 -4.88
N VAL A 155 3.40 14.19 -4.33
CA VAL A 155 2.57 14.38 -3.11
C VAL A 155 1.15 13.92 -3.35
N ILE A 156 0.53 14.29 -4.47
CA ILE A 156 -0.84 13.84 -4.81
C ILE A 156 -0.87 12.32 -4.95
N ALA A 157 0.11 11.74 -5.62
CA ALA A 157 0.20 10.30 -5.80
C ALA A 157 0.38 9.57 -4.46
N ALA A 158 1.24 10.05 -3.57
CA ALA A 158 1.52 9.43 -2.27
C ALA A 158 0.38 9.64 -1.25
N VAL A 159 -0.28 10.81 -1.26
CA VAL A 159 -1.29 11.14 -0.23
C VAL A 159 -2.71 10.76 -0.65
N VAL A 160 -2.98 10.70 -1.95
CA VAL A 160 -4.33 10.43 -2.47
C VAL A 160 -4.40 9.12 -3.23
N LEU A 161 -3.57 8.96 -4.27
CA LEU A 161 -3.69 7.79 -5.16
C LEU A 161 -3.28 6.50 -4.45
N ALA A 162 -2.09 6.47 -3.83
CA ALA A 162 -1.59 5.27 -3.16
C ALA A 162 -2.54 4.79 -2.05
N PRO A 163 -3.00 5.61 -1.09
CA PRO A 163 -3.94 5.16 -0.07
C PRO A 163 -5.26 4.63 -0.64
N ILE A 164 -5.78 5.21 -1.73
CA ILE A 164 -7.00 4.70 -2.38
C ILE A 164 -6.75 3.30 -2.96
N VAL A 165 -5.64 3.12 -3.68
CA VAL A 165 -5.30 1.82 -4.28
C VAL A 165 -5.04 0.77 -3.21
N GLU A 166 -4.29 1.14 -2.18
CA GLU A 166 -4.00 0.27 -1.04
C GLU A 166 -5.28 -0.17 -0.33
N GLU A 167 -6.20 0.74 -0.05
CA GLU A 167 -7.49 0.40 0.56
C GLU A 167 -8.31 -0.54 -0.33
N LEU A 168 -8.32 -0.32 -1.65
CA LEU A 168 -9.02 -1.20 -2.59
C LEU A 168 -8.41 -2.60 -2.64
N ILE A 169 -7.10 -2.73 -2.62
CA ILE A 169 -6.41 -4.01 -2.72
C ILE A 169 -6.39 -4.73 -1.37
N PHE A 170 -5.97 -4.05 -0.30
CA PHE A 170 -5.84 -4.70 1.02
C PHE A 170 -7.20 -4.91 1.68
N ARG A 171 -8.03 -3.88 1.81
CA ARG A 171 -9.35 -4.01 2.44
C ARG A 171 -10.41 -4.52 1.48
N GLY A 172 -10.37 -4.06 0.24
CA GLY A 172 -11.31 -4.47 -0.80
C GLY A 172 -11.12 -5.91 -1.29
N CYS A 173 -9.89 -6.43 -1.33
CA CYS A 173 -9.58 -7.76 -1.85
C CYS A 173 -9.00 -8.70 -0.77
N LEU A 174 -7.78 -8.43 -0.32
CA LEU A 174 -7.04 -9.35 0.55
C LEU A 174 -7.78 -9.66 1.86
N TYR A 175 -8.14 -8.63 2.62
CA TYR A 175 -8.86 -8.82 3.89
C TYR A 175 -10.18 -9.57 3.71
N ARG A 176 -10.97 -9.21 2.69
CA ARG A 176 -12.24 -9.88 2.39
C ARG A 176 -12.04 -11.35 2.00
N PHE A 177 -10.98 -11.65 1.25
CA PHE A 177 -10.59 -13.03 0.94
C PHE A 177 -10.19 -13.78 2.20
N LEU A 178 -9.25 -13.25 3.00
CA LEU A 178 -8.81 -13.87 4.24
C LEU A 178 -9.98 -14.13 5.21
N LYS A 179 -10.90 -13.17 5.33
CA LYS A 179 -12.11 -13.30 6.11
C LYS A 179 -13.05 -14.40 5.60
N SER A 180 -13.00 -14.76 4.32
CA SER A 180 -13.75 -15.90 3.78
C SER A 180 -13.11 -17.26 4.12
N GLN A 181 -11.81 -17.27 4.43
CA GLN A 181 -11.02 -18.47 4.70
C GLN A 181 -10.81 -18.72 6.22
N THR A 182 -10.89 -17.65 7.02
CA THR A 182 -10.57 -17.68 8.45
C THR A 182 -11.63 -16.93 9.27
N THR A 183 -11.35 -16.72 10.56
CA THR A 183 -12.17 -15.85 11.41
C THR A 183 -11.70 -14.39 11.32
N LEU A 184 -12.47 -13.48 11.92
CA LEU A 184 -12.25 -12.03 11.83
C LEU A 184 -10.84 -11.60 12.26
N LEU A 185 -10.44 -11.99 13.48
CA LEU A 185 -9.18 -11.53 14.08
C LEU A 185 -7.93 -12.02 13.31
N PRO A 186 -7.79 -13.31 12.94
CA PRO A 186 -6.68 -13.74 12.08
C PRO A 186 -6.66 -13.05 10.73
N ALA A 187 -7.81 -12.78 10.12
CA ALA A 187 -7.87 -12.06 8.85
C ALA A 187 -7.35 -10.62 8.98
N GLN A 188 -7.71 -9.92 10.06
CA GLN A 188 -7.22 -8.56 10.33
C GLN A 188 -5.70 -8.55 10.55
N ILE A 189 -5.21 -9.43 11.44
CA ILE A 189 -3.77 -9.50 11.75
C ILE A 189 -2.97 -9.86 10.50
N ALA A 190 -3.39 -10.86 9.73
CA ALA A 190 -2.69 -11.26 8.52
C ALA A 190 -2.70 -10.17 7.45
N SER A 191 -3.82 -9.46 7.27
CA SER A 191 -3.91 -8.33 6.35
C SER A 191 -2.97 -7.19 6.76
N GLY A 192 -2.95 -6.82 8.04
CA GLY A 192 -2.07 -5.77 8.56
C GLY A 192 -0.58 -6.13 8.44
N ILE A 193 -0.20 -7.36 8.74
CA ILE A 193 1.18 -7.84 8.56
C ILE A 193 1.58 -7.75 7.08
N LEU A 194 0.76 -8.29 6.17
CA LEU A 194 1.06 -8.26 4.73
C LEU A 194 1.11 -6.83 4.19
N PHE A 195 0.21 -5.94 4.66
CA PHE A 195 0.24 -4.52 4.34
C PHE A 195 1.56 -3.86 4.77
N SER A 196 2.00 -4.14 5.99
CA SER A 196 3.26 -3.59 6.51
C SER A 196 4.48 -4.15 5.76
N MET A 197 4.49 -5.44 5.45
CA MET A 197 5.61 -6.10 4.77
C MET A 197 5.90 -5.51 3.39
N ILE A 198 4.88 -5.15 2.60
CA ILE A 198 5.09 -4.60 1.25
C ILE A 198 5.71 -3.20 1.25
N HIS A 199 5.71 -2.51 2.39
CA HIS A 199 6.32 -1.18 2.51
C HIS A 199 7.84 -1.24 2.70
N TRP A 200 8.42 -2.42 2.93
CA TRP A 200 9.87 -2.65 3.07
C TRP A 200 10.56 -1.66 4.02
N ASN A 201 9.85 -1.17 5.02
CA ASN A 201 10.36 -0.19 5.97
C ASN A 201 10.21 -0.68 7.40
N LEU A 202 11.33 -0.98 8.03
CA LEU A 202 11.35 -1.55 9.37
C LEU A 202 10.86 -0.55 10.42
N LEU A 203 11.13 0.75 10.27
CA LEU A 203 10.67 1.80 11.20
C LEU A 203 9.14 1.91 11.24
N SER A 204 8.50 1.77 10.09
CA SER A 204 7.04 1.89 9.99
C SER A 204 6.32 0.54 10.14
N PHE A 205 7.06 -0.58 10.27
CA PHE A 205 6.47 -1.92 10.28
C PHE A 205 5.34 -2.08 11.31
N LEU A 206 5.64 -1.88 12.58
CA LEU A 206 4.64 -2.11 13.63
C LEU A 206 3.49 -1.07 13.61
N PRO A 207 3.74 0.23 13.41
CA PRO A 207 2.68 1.22 13.15
C PRO A 207 1.77 0.84 11.98
N LEU A 208 2.33 0.37 10.85
CA LEU A 208 1.55 -0.03 9.68
C LEU A 208 0.73 -1.30 9.92
N VAL A 209 1.21 -2.25 10.71
CA VAL A 209 0.41 -3.44 11.11
C VAL A 209 -0.85 -3.02 11.86
N LEU A 210 -0.80 -1.96 12.66
CA LEU A 210 -1.97 -1.47 13.42
C LEU A 210 -2.97 -0.72 12.55
N VAL A 211 -2.50 -0.06 11.49
CA VAL A 211 -3.35 0.73 10.59
C VAL A 211 -3.90 -0.12 9.46
N GLY A 212 -3.14 -1.12 8.95
CA GLY A 212 -3.50 -2.04 7.87
C GLY A 212 -4.45 -3.12 8.33
#